data_31adf5fccf80a13691d33a7fab2dce9f
#
_entry.id   31adf5fccf80a13691d33a7fab2dce9f
#
_cell.length_a   1.000
_cell.length_b   1.000
_cell.length_c   1.000
_cell.angle_alpha   90.00
_cell.angle_beta   90.00
_cell.angle_gamma   90.00
#
_symmetry.space_group_name_H-M   'P 1'
#
loop_
_entity.id
_entity.type
_entity.pdbx_description
1 polymer ?
#
loop_
_entity_poly.entity_id
_entity_poly.type
_entity_poly.pdbx_seq_one_letter_code
_entity_poly.pdbx_strand_id
1 'polypeptide(L)'
;MFISFLALVISIWQGYEAKKHNRLSFTPYLQISPRLVGDISSGLYLENAGTGTAFFKSIGIIVNGNKFDLTKNQWGQFLSSVDINPVCFKKSWIRPDSAMQAGKELALISLSEAELPLPYCLQQVTRLLTLEEVEIRINYKSIYEEEFKLEEKYAIKSDELQ
;
A
#
# COMPACT_ATOMS: atom_id res chain seq x y z
N MET A 1 29.91 -25.44 39.36
CA MET A 1 28.53 -25.00 39.46
C MET A 1 28.31 -23.57 38.94
N PHE A 2 29.12 -22.58 39.24
CA PHE A 2 28.95 -21.18 38.77
C PHE A 2 29.02 -21.03 37.24
N ILE A 3 29.94 -21.73 36.58
CA ILE A 3 30.13 -21.64 35.11
C ILE A 3 28.91 -22.17 34.36
N SER A 4 28.29 -23.25 34.84
CA SER A 4 27.10 -23.83 34.21
C SER A 4 25.86 -22.90 34.32
N PHE A 5 25.74 -22.19 35.42
CA PHE A 5 24.68 -21.21 35.61
C PHE A 5 24.85 -19.98 34.67
N LEU A 6 26.11 -19.50 34.57
CA LEU A 6 26.43 -18.39 33.69
C LEU A 6 26.17 -18.74 32.20
N ALA A 7 26.55 -19.97 31.79
CA ALA A 7 26.25 -20.45 30.42
C ALA A 7 24.76 -20.51 30.12
N LEU A 8 23.95 -20.94 31.09
CA LEU A 8 22.48 -20.96 30.95
C LEU A 8 21.90 -19.55 30.74
N VAL A 9 22.33 -18.59 31.57
CA VAL A 9 21.86 -17.19 31.45
C VAL A 9 22.25 -16.61 30.10
N ILE A 10 23.48 -16.82 29.64
CA ILE A 10 23.92 -16.34 28.31
C ILE A 10 23.10 -16.99 27.19
N SER A 11 22.83 -18.29 27.27
CA SER A 11 22.05 -19.00 26.24
C SER A 11 20.62 -18.48 26.15
N ILE A 12 19.99 -18.19 27.28
CA ILE A 12 18.62 -17.58 27.30
C ILE A 12 18.67 -16.18 26.69
N TRP A 13 19.63 -15.37 27.05
CA TRP A 13 19.79 -14.03 26.50
C TRP A 13 20.03 -14.04 24.99
N GLN A 14 20.94 -14.92 24.50
CA GLN A 14 21.17 -15.11 23.07
C GLN A 14 19.91 -15.54 22.32
N GLY A 15 19.09 -16.44 22.89
CA GLY A 15 17.82 -16.83 22.32
C GLY A 15 16.83 -15.68 22.21
N TYR A 16 16.79 -14.80 23.21
CA TYR A 16 15.96 -13.60 23.17
C TYR A 16 16.40 -12.59 22.11
N GLU A 17 17.71 -12.30 22.04
CA GLU A 17 18.28 -11.41 21.02
C GLU A 17 18.09 -11.97 19.60
N ALA A 18 18.28 -13.26 19.38
CA ALA A 18 18.05 -13.91 18.10
C ALA A 18 16.59 -13.79 17.66
N LYS A 19 15.64 -13.98 18.57
CA LYS A 19 14.22 -13.81 18.29
C LYS A 19 13.85 -12.37 17.91
N LYS A 20 14.42 -11.39 18.61
CA LYS A 20 14.22 -9.96 18.32
C LYS A 20 14.83 -9.60 16.97
N HIS A 21 16.03 -10.04 16.69
CA HIS A 21 16.71 -9.82 15.41
C HIS A 21 15.93 -10.42 14.24
N ASN A 22 15.44 -11.65 14.39
CA ASN A 22 14.60 -12.29 13.36
C ASN A 22 13.33 -11.52 13.09
N ARG A 23 12.63 -11.01 14.11
CA ARG A 23 11.45 -10.18 13.93
C ARG A 23 11.73 -8.92 13.12
N LEU A 24 12.80 -8.20 13.48
CA LEU A 24 13.20 -6.98 12.75
C LEU A 24 13.61 -7.28 11.31
N SER A 25 14.24 -8.44 11.06
CA SER A 25 14.66 -8.87 9.72
C SER A 25 13.49 -9.25 8.79
N PHE A 26 12.29 -9.45 9.32
CA PHE A 26 11.08 -9.81 8.56
C PHE A 26 9.96 -8.78 8.73
N THR A 27 10.31 -7.52 8.90
CA THR A 27 9.34 -6.44 9.04
C THR A 27 8.88 -5.95 7.67
N PRO A 28 7.59 -6.01 7.35
CA PRO A 28 7.04 -5.40 6.14
C PRO A 28 6.99 -3.89 6.28
N TYR A 29 7.23 -3.16 5.18
CA TYR A 29 7.09 -1.71 5.10
C TYR A 29 6.40 -1.34 3.81
N LEU A 30 5.12 -0.99 3.91
CA LEU A 30 4.33 -0.58 2.76
C LEU A 30 4.49 0.92 2.52
N GLN A 31 4.60 1.28 1.25
CA GLN A 31 4.61 2.66 0.80
C GLN A 31 3.76 2.81 -0.47
N ILE A 32 3.25 4.01 -0.70
CA ILE A 32 2.45 4.31 -1.87
C ILE A 32 3.25 5.21 -2.79
N SER A 33 3.28 4.88 -4.08
CA SER A 33 4.00 5.63 -5.10
C SER A 33 3.03 6.07 -6.19
N PRO A 34 2.71 7.37 -6.28
CA PRO A 34 2.03 7.92 -7.44
C PRO A 34 2.98 7.93 -8.64
N ARG A 35 2.45 7.60 -9.81
CA ARG A 35 3.24 7.55 -11.03
C ARG A 35 2.46 8.21 -12.17
N LEU A 36 3.06 9.23 -12.78
CA LEU A 36 2.52 9.90 -13.97
C LEU A 36 3.59 9.90 -15.06
N VAL A 37 3.52 8.92 -15.96
CA VAL A 37 4.56 8.65 -16.99
C VAL A 37 4.05 8.97 -18.39
N GLY A 38 2.79 9.38 -18.53
CA GLY A 38 2.17 9.69 -19.82
C GLY A 38 1.72 8.48 -20.63
N ASP A 39 1.71 7.29 -20.06
CA ASP A 39 1.25 6.05 -20.68
C ASP A 39 0.32 5.24 -19.73
N ILE A 40 0.00 4.01 -20.13
CA ILE A 40 -0.90 3.11 -19.36
C ILE A 40 -0.34 2.69 -17.99
N SER A 41 0.95 2.91 -17.73
CA SER A 41 1.54 2.65 -16.41
C SER A 41 1.32 3.80 -15.42
N SER A 42 0.69 4.91 -15.86
CA SER A 42 0.31 6.00 -14.97
C SER A 42 -0.77 5.54 -13.98
N GLY A 43 -0.59 5.85 -12.68
CA GLY A 43 -1.51 5.41 -11.64
C GLY A 43 -0.93 5.48 -10.24
N LEU A 44 -1.51 4.69 -9.36
CA LEU A 44 -1.15 4.60 -7.97
C LEU A 44 -0.69 3.20 -7.62
N TYR A 45 0.51 3.10 -7.08
CA TYR A 45 1.18 1.85 -6.80
C TYR A 45 1.41 1.68 -5.31
N LEU A 46 1.29 0.45 -4.84
CA LEU A 46 1.64 0.03 -3.50
C LEU A 46 2.89 -0.85 -3.60
N GLU A 47 3.91 -0.53 -2.83
CA GLU A 47 5.15 -1.27 -2.78
C GLU A 47 5.40 -1.76 -1.35
N ASN A 48 5.93 -2.96 -1.22
CA ASN A 48 6.49 -3.45 0.03
C ASN A 48 8.02 -3.27 0.01
N ALA A 49 8.48 -2.12 0.46
CA ALA A 49 9.91 -1.78 0.58
C ALA A 49 10.59 -2.44 1.79
N GLY A 50 9.83 -3.16 2.61
CA GLY A 50 10.35 -3.90 3.76
C GLY A 50 10.98 -5.23 3.39
N THR A 51 11.50 -5.92 4.39
CA THR A 51 12.15 -7.23 4.27
C THR A 51 11.21 -8.41 4.53
N GLY A 52 10.04 -8.14 5.12
CA GLY A 52 9.04 -9.15 5.45
C GLY A 52 7.82 -9.12 4.53
N THR A 53 7.04 -10.20 4.56
CA THR A 53 5.75 -10.28 3.85
C THR A 53 4.69 -9.50 4.63
N ALA A 54 3.92 -8.66 3.94
CA ALA A 54 2.75 -7.96 4.47
C ALA A 54 1.48 -8.77 4.20
N PHE A 55 0.66 -9.03 5.22
CA PHE A 55 -0.67 -9.62 5.10
C PHE A 55 -1.72 -8.55 5.32
N PHE A 56 -2.54 -8.28 4.32
CA PHE A 56 -3.53 -7.20 4.35
C PHE A 56 -4.70 -7.56 5.26
N LYS A 57 -5.10 -6.63 6.13
CA LYS A 57 -6.33 -6.71 6.92
C LYS A 57 -7.44 -5.86 6.32
N SER A 58 -7.13 -4.61 6.00
CA SER A 58 -8.08 -3.69 5.38
C SER A 58 -7.35 -2.64 4.54
N ILE A 59 -8.00 -2.19 3.49
CA ILE A 59 -7.56 -1.09 2.65
C ILE A 59 -8.75 -0.18 2.41
N GLY A 60 -8.61 1.09 2.71
CA GLY A 60 -9.65 2.08 2.53
C GLY A 60 -9.13 3.39 1.98
N ILE A 61 -10.00 4.10 1.28
CA ILE A 61 -9.79 5.48 0.84
C ILE A 61 -10.81 6.37 1.55
N ILE A 62 -10.34 7.52 2.01
CA ILE A 62 -11.18 8.56 2.58
C ILE A 62 -11.02 9.80 1.72
N VAL A 63 -12.11 10.36 1.26
CA VAL A 63 -12.16 11.62 0.50
C VAL A 63 -13.36 12.43 0.94
N ASN A 64 -13.17 13.70 1.24
CA ASN A 64 -14.23 14.61 1.71
C ASN A 64 -15.06 14.00 2.87
N GLY A 65 -14.41 13.27 3.79
CA GLY A 65 -15.05 12.59 4.91
C GLY A 65 -15.75 11.26 4.59
N ASN A 66 -15.93 10.93 3.32
CA ASN A 66 -16.52 9.66 2.89
C ASN A 66 -15.47 8.56 2.85
N LYS A 67 -15.83 7.36 3.38
CA LYS A 67 -14.94 6.19 3.45
C LYS A 67 -15.37 5.15 2.44
N PHE A 68 -14.40 4.65 1.66
CA PHE A 68 -14.59 3.59 0.68
C PHE A 68 -13.69 2.41 1.05
N ASP A 69 -14.30 1.24 1.16
CA ASP A 69 -13.60 -0.02 1.50
C ASP A 69 -13.17 -0.73 0.21
N LEU A 70 -11.87 -0.72 -0.06
CA LEU A 70 -11.32 -1.32 -1.27
C LEU A 70 -11.29 -2.86 -1.19
N THR A 71 -11.35 -3.44 0.00
CA THR A 71 -11.49 -4.89 0.16
C THR A 71 -12.86 -5.37 -0.31
N LYS A 72 -13.86 -4.48 -0.34
CA LYS A 72 -15.21 -4.70 -0.90
C LYS A 72 -15.35 -4.20 -2.33
N ASN A 73 -14.24 -3.93 -3.00
CA ASN A 73 -14.19 -3.46 -4.39
C ASN A 73 -14.99 -2.16 -4.64
N GLN A 74 -14.96 -1.22 -3.70
CA GLN A 74 -15.68 0.06 -3.80
C GLN A 74 -14.94 1.12 -4.64
N TRP A 75 -14.00 0.71 -5.50
CA TRP A 75 -13.29 1.61 -6.42
C TRP A 75 -14.22 2.43 -7.31
N GLY A 76 -15.25 1.78 -7.89
CA GLY A 76 -16.21 2.48 -8.77
C GLY A 76 -16.97 3.57 -8.04
N GLN A 77 -17.39 3.31 -6.80
CA GLN A 77 -18.10 4.27 -5.95
C GLN A 77 -17.19 5.46 -5.60
N PHE A 78 -15.94 5.19 -5.23
CA PHE A 78 -14.94 6.21 -4.96
C PHE A 78 -14.71 7.11 -6.18
N LEU A 79 -14.38 6.53 -7.35
CA LEU A 79 -14.10 7.29 -8.56
C LEU A 79 -15.31 8.14 -8.99
N SER A 80 -16.53 7.59 -8.91
CA SER A 80 -17.76 8.33 -9.20
C SER A 80 -18.01 9.48 -8.24
N SER A 81 -17.62 9.34 -6.97
CA SER A 81 -17.81 10.41 -5.96
C SER A 81 -16.93 11.63 -6.18
N VAL A 82 -15.87 11.50 -6.99
CA VAL A 82 -14.93 12.58 -7.35
C VAL A 82 -14.97 12.92 -8.83
N ASP A 83 -16.05 12.53 -9.55
CA ASP A 83 -16.28 12.78 -10.98
C ASP A 83 -15.13 12.26 -11.88
N ILE A 84 -14.55 11.12 -11.55
CA ILE A 84 -13.54 10.44 -12.35
C ILE A 84 -14.17 9.24 -13.06
N ASN A 85 -13.91 9.13 -14.37
CA ASN A 85 -14.48 8.05 -15.18
C ASN A 85 -13.81 6.70 -14.84
N PRO A 86 -14.53 5.73 -14.24
CA PRO A 86 -13.96 4.46 -13.82
C PRO A 86 -13.54 3.54 -14.97
N VAL A 87 -14.00 3.81 -16.21
CA VAL A 87 -13.69 3.02 -17.42
C VAL A 87 -12.21 3.20 -17.80
N CYS A 88 -11.62 4.36 -17.51
CA CYS A 88 -10.22 4.62 -17.78
C CYS A 88 -9.25 3.77 -16.95
N PHE A 89 -9.72 3.06 -15.92
CA PHE A 89 -8.85 2.47 -14.91
C PHE A 89 -8.99 0.96 -14.78
N LYS A 90 -7.86 0.29 -14.73
CA LYS A 90 -7.68 -1.03 -14.17
C LYS A 90 -7.49 -0.89 -12.65
N LYS A 91 -8.27 -1.63 -11.89
CA LYS A 91 -8.32 -1.55 -10.42
C LYS A 91 -7.96 -2.91 -9.83
N SER A 92 -7.08 -2.92 -8.83
CA SER A 92 -6.76 -4.14 -8.09
C SER A 92 -7.76 -4.35 -6.96
N TRP A 93 -8.22 -5.57 -6.84
CA TRP A 93 -9.04 -6.00 -5.72
C TRP A 93 -8.19 -6.81 -4.75
N ILE A 94 -7.79 -6.19 -3.65
CA ILE A 94 -6.99 -6.82 -2.61
C ILE A 94 -7.94 -7.39 -1.56
N ARG A 95 -7.93 -8.70 -1.42
CA ARG A 95 -8.75 -9.38 -0.40
C ARG A 95 -8.08 -9.33 0.96
N PRO A 96 -8.85 -9.34 2.07
CA PRO A 96 -8.30 -9.60 3.39
C PRO A 96 -7.47 -10.87 3.39
N ASP A 97 -6.42 -10.90 4.20
CA ASP A 97 -5.43 -11.99 4.35
C ASP A 97 -4.61 -12.34 3.09
N SER A 98 -4.78 -11.59 2.00
CA SER A 98 -3.83 -11.70 0.88
C SER A 98 -2.46 -11.16 1.28
N ALA A 99 -1.40 -11.72 0.67
CA ALA A 99 -0.02 -11.44 1.04
C ALA A 99 0.71 -10.67 -0.07
N MET A 100 1.55 -9.71 0.34
CA MET A 100 2.48 -9.01 -0.52
C MET A 100 3.91 -9.26 -0.05
N GLN A 101 4.69 -9.96 -0.86
CA GLN A 101 6.07 -10.30 -0.56
C GLN A 101 6.95 -9.05 -0.51
N ALA A 102 8.09 -9.14 0.19
CA ALA A 102 9.13 -8.11 0.19
C ALA A 102 9.60 -7.78 -1.24
N GLY A 103 9.82 -6.49 -1.53
CA GLY A 103 10.27 -5.99 -2.82
C GLY A 103 9.25 -6.13 -3.96
N LYS A 104 7.99 -6.45 -3.67
CA LYS A 104 6.91 -6.49 -4.67
C LYS A 104 6.15 -5.19 -4.72
N GLU A 105 5.76 -4.84 -5.96
CA GLU A 105 4.91 -3.72 -6.30
C GLU A 105 3.57 -4.22 -6.85
N LEU A 106 2.50 -3.52 -6.57
CA LEU A 106 1.15 -3.77 -7.06
C LEU A 106 0.51 -2.45 -7.47
N ALA A 107 0.02 -2.35 -8.71
CA ALA A 107 -0.82 -1.22 -9.10
C ALA A 107 -2.15 -1.31 -8.33
N LEU A 108 -2.41 -0.40 -7.41
CA LEU A 108 -3.71 -0.25 -6.76
C LEU A 108 -4.76 0.16 -7.78
N ILE A 109 -4.41 1.15 -8.59
CA ILE A 109 -5.18 1.66 -9.71
C ILE A 109 -4.21 2.21 -10.75
N SER A 110 -4.37 1.82 -12.01
CA SER A 110 -3.59 2.31 -13.15
C SER A 110 -4.48 2.52 -14.35
N LEU A 111 -3.99 3.22 -15.36
CA LEU A 111 -4.73 3.33 -16.61
C LEU A 111 -4.94 1.95 -17.24
N SER A 112 -6.07 1.80 -17.91
CA SER A 112 -6.46 0.61 -18.67
C SER A 112 -6.25 0.86 -20.15
N GLU A 113 -5.97 -0.20 -20.91
CA GLU A 113 -6.16 -0.23 -22.35
C GLU A 113 -7.67 -0.23 -22.65
N ALA A 114 -8.31 0.90 -22.43
CA ALA A 114 -9.75 1.06 -22.59
C ALA A 114 -10.10 1.47 -24.04
N GLU A 115 -11.37 1.34 -24.38
CA GLU A 115 -11.92 1.86 -25.65
C GLU A 115 -11.86 3.40 -25.77
N LEU A 116 -11.55 4.08 -24.65
CA LEU A 116 -11.45 5.54 -24.58
C LEU A 116 -10.06 6.04 -25.00
N PRO A 117 -9.97 7.22 -25.63
CA PRO A 117 -8.69 7.78 -26.06
C PRO A 117 -7.72 7.97 -24.88
N LEU A 118 -6.47 7.55 -25.07
CA LEU A 118 -5.42 7.68 -24.04
C LEU A 118 -5.28 9.11 -23.49
N PRO A 119 -5.30 10.19 -24.30
CA PRO A 119 -5.21 11.56 -23.77
C PRO A 119 -6.33 11.91 -22.79
N TYR A 120 -7.56 11.45 -23.03
CA TYR A 120 -8.67 11.62 -22.10
C TYR A 120 -8.43 10.89 -20.79
N CYS A 121 -7.99 9.63 -20.85
CA CYS A 121 -7.72 8.84 -19.65
C CYS A 121 -6.49 9.35 -18.86
N LEU A 122 -5.48 9.92 -19.56
CA LEU A 122 -4.37 10.63 -18.91
C LEU A 122 -4.85 11.84 -18.10
N GLN A 123 -5.80 12.59 -18.63
CA GLN A 123 -6.43 13.69 -17.88
C GLN A 123 -7.16 13.17 -16.62
N GLN A 124 -7.82 12.01 -16.70
CA GLN A 124 -8.51 11.39 -15.56
C GLN A 124 -7.52 10.92 -14.48
N VAL A 125 -6.37 10.32 -14.86
CA VAL A 125 -5.35 9.91 -13.87
C VAL A 125 -4.64 11.11 -13.26
N THR A 126 -4.35 12.16 -14.04
CA THR A 126 -3.82 13.42 -13.49
C THR A 126 -4.78 13.98 -12.44
N ARG A 127 -6.07 14.06 -12.76
CA ARG A 127 -7.10 14.49 -11.81
C ARG A 127 -7.13 13.61 -10.55
N LEU A 128 -7.02 12.29 -10.69
CA LEU A 128 -6.97 11.36 -9.55
C LEU A 128 -5.78 11.64 -8.64
N LEU A 129 -4.60 11.84 -9.23
CA LEU A 129 -3.35 12.05 -8.48
C LEU A 129 -3.22 13.45 -7.87
N THR A 130 -4.00 14.42 -8.35
CA THR A 130 -4.02 15.81 -7.84
C THR A 130 -5.23 16.09 -6.94
N LEU A 131 -6.03 15.07 -6.59
CA LEU A 131 -7.11 15.24 -5.63
C LEU A 131 -6.58 15.72 -4.28
N GLU A 132 -7.15 16.79 -3.78
CA GLU A 132 -6.89 17.27 -2.43
C GLU A 132 -7.64 16.42 -1.40
N GLU A 133 -7.08 16.30 -0.19
CA GLU A 133 -7.71 15.62 0.95
C GLU A 133 -8.05 14.12 0.74
N VAL A 134 -7.32 13.43 -0.12
CA VAL A 134 -7.42 11.97 -0.20
C VAL A 134 -6.48 11.33 0.79
N GLU A 135 -7.01 10.48 1.65
CA GLU A 135 -6.25 9.69 2.62
C GLU A 135 -6.43 8.21 2.33
N ILE A 136 -5.32 7.51 2.16
CA ILE A 136 -5.32 6.04 2.05
C ILE A 136 -4.89 5.45 3.38
N ARG A 137 -5.69 4.49 3.86
CA ARG A 137 -5.42 3.72 5.07
C ARG A 137 -5.29 2.25 4.76
N ILE A 138 -4.16 1.67 5.11
CA ILE A 138 -3.90 0.25 4.96
C ILE A 138 -3.52 -0.32 6.31
N ASN A 139 -4.29 -1.28 6.81
CA ASN A 139 -3.92 -2.08 7.97
C ASN A 139 -3.40 -3.42 7.49
N TYR A 140 -2.25 -3.83 7.99
CA TYR A 140 -1.59 -5.07 7.60
C TYR A 140 -0.82 -5.65 8.79
N LYS A 141 -0.40 -6.90 8.68
CA LYS A 141 0.38 -7.59 9.70
C LYS A 141 1.61 -8.26 9.09
N SER A 142 2.63 -8.50 9.92
CA SER A 142 3.78 -9.34 9.57
C SER A 142 3.44 -10.82 9.70
N ILE A 143 4.37 -11.69 9.30
CA ILE A 143 4.31 -13.14 9.56
C ILE A 143 4.29 -13.47 11.06
N TYR A 144 4.73 -12.55 11.91
CA TYR A 144 4.72 -12.68 13.38
C TYR A 144 3.46 -12.10 14.02
N GLU A 145 2.41 -11.84 13.23
CA GLU A 145 1.14 -11.27 13.68
C GLU A 145 1.26 -9.84 14.25
N GLU A 146 2.38 -9.16 14.03
CA GLU A 146 2.56 -7.76 14.42
C GLU A 146 1.75 -6.86 13.51
N GLU A 147 0.96 -5.97 14.08
CA GLU A 147 0.07 -5.08 13.34
C GLU A 147 0.78 -3.79 12.95
N PHE A 148 0.59 -3.39 11.70
CA PHE A 148 1.11 -2.16 11.11
C PHE A 148 -0.01 -1.38 10.45
N LYS A 149 0.17 -0.08 10.35
CA LYS A 149 -0.76 0.82 9.71
C LYS A 149 0.01 1.78 8.80
N LEU A 150 -0.44 1.89 7.57
CA LEU A 150 -0.05 2.96 6.66
C LEU A 150 -1.22 3.94 6.56
N GLU A 151 -0.95 5.21 6.87
CA GLU A 151 -1.88 6.33 6.66
C GLU A 151 -1.14 7.38 5.85
N GLU A 152 -1.53 7.55 4.62
CA GLU A 152 -0.88 8.49 3.71
C GLU A 152 -1.92 9.41 3.09
N LYS A 153 -1.66 10.70 3.18
CA LYS A 153 -2.47 11.73 2.52
C LYS A 153 -1.81 12.10 1.22
N TYR A 154 -2.59 12.01 0.18
CA TYR A 154 -2.19 12.43 -1.14
C TYR A 154 -2.50 13.88 -1.40
N ALA A 155 -1.55 14.59 -1.93
CA ALA A 155 -1.71 15.67 -2.89
C ALA A 155 -0.37 15.78 -3.62
N ILE A 156 -0.29 15.38 -4.87
CA ILE A 156 0.83 15.81 -5.71
C ILE A 156 0.61 17.31 -5.90
N LYS A 157 1.49 18.11 -5.33
CA LYS A 157 1.45 19.56 -5.57
C LYS A 157 1.69 19.78 -7.07
N SER A 158 0.89 20.65 -7.67
CA SER A 158 0.99 21.01 -9.09
C SER A 158 2.39 21.48 -9.53
N ASP A 159 3.25 21.87 -8.57
CA ASP A 159 4.61 22.33 -8.82
C ASP A 159 5.61 21.18 -9.09
N GLU A 160 5.25 19.92 -8.84
CA GLU A 160 6.08 18.74 -9.09
C GLU A 160 5.79 18.08 -10.46
N LEU A 161 4.87 18.64 -11.23
CA LEU A 161 4.44 18.11 -12.55
C LEU A 161 5.11 18.84 -13.72
N GLN A 162 6.21 19.59 -13.48
CA GLN A 162 6.98 20.28 -14.55
C GLN A 162 8.22 19.50 -14.97
#